data_cd7714ab532b0c8feb4b67538ebdb847
#
_entry.id   cd7714ab532b0c8feb4b67538ebdb847
#
_cell.length_a   1.000
_cell.length_b   1.000
_cell.length_c   1.000
_cell.angle_alpha   90.00
_cell.angle_beta   90.00
_cell.angle_gamma   90.00
#
_symmetry.space_group_name_H-M   'P 1'
#
loop_
_entity.id
_entity.type
_entity.pdbx_description
1 polymer ?
#
loop_
_entity_poly.entity_id
_entity_poly.type
_entity_poly.pdbx_seq_one_letter_code
_entity_poly.pdbx_strand_id
1 'polypeptide(L)'
;ALENVIEANTLLSGLGFENTGCAGAHGIHSGFSEIESAHAYLHGEKVAFGLLCQLVLENADKKLIDKIVRFLLAVDLPVCLADLNIEASEENLGIIADHTINHNPLIYNEPIVVNEVSVKNAILMADMIGRSYREGKYYL
;
A
#
# COMPACT_ATOMS: atom_id res chain seq x y z
N ALA A 1 -21.26 -1.36 -17.70
CA ALA A 1 -20.29 -0.95 -16.65
C ALA A 1 -19.62 -2.17 -16.01
N LEU A 2 -20.38 -3.14 -15.45
CA LEU A 2 -19.79 -4.32 -14.79
C LEU A 2 -18.94 -5.18 -15.73
N GLU A 3 -19.41 -5.42 -16.95
CA GLU A 3 -18.66 -6.17 -17.98
C GLU A 3 -17.31 -5.53 -18.27
N ASN A 4 -17.27 -4.20 -18.43
CA ASN A 4 -16.02 -3.47 -18.68
C ASN A 4 -15.04 -3.59 -17.50
N VAL A 5 -15.55 -3.64 -16.26
CA VAL A 5 -14.70 -3.85 -15.07
C VAL A 5 -14.14 -5.27 -15.03
N ILE A 6 -14.98 -6.27 -15.34
CA ILE A 6 -14.55 -7.68 -15.39
C ILE A 6 -13.51 -7.87 -16.50
N GLU A 7 -13.76 -7.33 -17.69
CA GLU A 7 -12.82 -7.38 -18.81
C GLU A 7 -11.50 -6.70 -18.47
N ALA A 8 -11.55 -5.47 -17.92
CA ALA A 8 -10.37 -4.73 -17.51
C ALA A 8 -9.57 -5.49 -16.43
N ASN A 9 -10.23 -6.01 -15.41
CA ASN A 9 -9.56 -6.79 -14.36
C ASN A 9 -8.90 -8.06 -14.91
N THR A 10 -9.59 -8.79 -15.79
CA THR A 10 -9.04 -10.02 -16.38
C THR A 10 -7.87 -9.73 -17.30
N LEU A 11 -8.03 -8.76 -18.21
CA LEU A 11 -7.03 -8.44 -19.21
C LEU A 11 -5.82 -7.73 -18.62
N LEU A 12 -6.05 -6.66 -17.80
CA LEU A 12 -4.97 -5.87 -17.22
C LEU A 12 -4.21 -6.64 -16.14
N SER A 13 -4.90 -7.50 -15.37
CA SER A 13 -4.22 -8.38 -14.41
C SER A 13 -3.29 -9.36 -15.11
N GLY A 14 -3.77 -10.03 -16.18
CA GLY A 14 -2.95 -10.95 -16.96
C GLY A 14 -1.75 -10.25 -17.63
N LEU A 15 -2.00 -9.16 -18.35
CA LEU A 15 -0.94 -8.40 -19.03
C LEU A 15 0.07 -7.77 -18.05
N GLY A 16 -0.42 -7.23 -16.95
CA GLY A 16 0.45 -6.62 -15.93
C GLY A 16 1.35 -7.68 -15.27
N PHE A 17 0.78 -8.79 -14.86
CA PHE A 17 1.53 -9.86 -14.22
C PHE A 17 2.60 -10.47 -15.14
N GLU A 18 2.26 -10.72 -16.40
CA GLU A 18 3.18 -11.31 -17.38
C GLU A 18 4.33 -10.36 -17.80
N ASN A 19 4.09 -9.04 -17.82
CA ASN A 19 5.05 -8.09 -18.35
C ASN A 19 5.89 -7.38 -17.28
N THR A 20 5.29 -7.04 -16.14
CA THR A 20 5.94 -6.23 -15.10
C THR A 20 5.94 -6.88 -13.73
N GLY A 21 5.00 -7.79 -13.48
CA GLY A 21 4.76 -8.36 -12.16
C GLY A 21 4.18 -7.33 -11.19
N CYS A 22 4.32 -7.63 -9.89
CA CYS A 22 3.97 -6.75 -8.78
C CYS A 22 5.25 -6.18 -8.16
N ALA A 23 5.10 -5.09 -7.40
CA ALA A 23 6.21 -4.40 -6.72
C ALA A 23 5.86 -4.07 -5.26
N GLY A 24 6.21 -2.88 -4.78
CA GLY A 24 6.10 -2.46 -3.39
C GLY A 24 4.71 -2.58 -2.78
N ALA A 25 3.66 -2.23 -3.51
CA ALA A 25 2.30 -2.33 -3.00
C ALA A 25 1.94 -3.76 -2.55
N HIS A 26 2.33 -4.76 -3.33
CA HIS A 26 2.11 -6.17 -3.00
C HIS A 26 3.16 -6.70 -2.02
N GLY A 27 4.39 -6.22 -2.07
CA GLY A 27 5.43 -6.54 -1.10
C GLY A 27 5.00 -6.11 0.31
N ILE A 28 4.57 -4.87 0.47
CA ILE A 28 4.12 -4.30 1.76
C ILE A 28 2.80 -4.92 2.22
N HIS A 29 1.85 -5.15 1.29
CA HIS A 29 0.60 -5.83 1.61
C HIS A 29 0.84 -7.20 2.27
N SER A 30 1.82 -7.96 1.81
CA SER A 30 2.09 -9.27 2.41
C SER A 30 2.55 -9.14 3.86
N GLY A 31 3.32 -8.09 4.20
CA GLY A 31 3.66 -7.75 5.57
C GLY A 31 2.44 -7.38 6.44
N PHE A 32 1.46 -6.63 5.90
CA PHE A 32 0.20 -6.38 6.62
C PHE A 32 -0.56 -7.68 6.93
N SER A 33 -0.40 -8.70 6.10
CA SER A 33 -1.07 -9.98 6.29
C SER A 33 -0.49 -10.83 7.42
N GLU A 34 0.68 -10.46 7.97
CA GLU A 34 1.26 -11.09 9.16
C GLU A 34 0.64 -10.55 10.47
N ILE A 35 -0.11 -9.46 10.38
CA ILE A 35 -0.77 -8.85 11.55
C ILE A 35 -2.18 -9.44 11.69
N GLU A 36 -2.44 -10.14 12.78
CA GLU A 36 -3.69 -10.87 13.03
C GLU A 36 -4.94 -9.97 12.88
N SER A 37 -4.88 -8.75 13.40
CA SER A 37 -6.01 -7.80 13.33
C SER A 37 -6.36 -7.39 11.89
N ALA A 38 -5.43 -7.54 10.94
CA ALA A 38 -5.66 -7.24 9.53
C ALA A 38 -6.21 -8.42 8.72
N HIS A 39 -6.37 -9.61 9.31
CA HIS A 39 -6.88 -10.79 8.58
C HIS A 39 -8.34 -10.64 8.13
N ALA A 40 -9.12 -9.79 8.78
CA ALA A 40 -10.51 -9.52 8.41
C ALA A 40 -10.64 -8.72 7.10
N TYR A 41 -9.57 -8.08 6.65
CA TYR A 41 -9.58 -7.20 5.46
C TYR A 41 -9.24 -7.98 4.19
N LEU A 42 -9.89 -7.59 3.09
CA LEU A 42 -9.67 -8.21 1.79
C LEU A 42 -8.28 -7.87 1.23
N HIS A 43 -7.79 -8.71 0.33
CA HIS A 43 -6.52 -8.50 -0.37
C HIS A 43 -6.42 -7.09 -0.99
N GLY A 44 -7.44 -6.69 -1.75
CA GLY A 44 -7.47 -5.38 -2.42
C GLY A 44 -7.46 -4.19 -1.47
N GLU A 45 -8.07 -4.31 -0.29
CA GLU A 45 -8.04 -3.26 0.74
C GLU A 45 -6.61 -3.07 1.27
N LYS A 46 -5.91 -4.15 1.59
CA LYS A 46 -4.51 -4.09 2.02
C LYS A 46 -3.58 -3.58 0.93
N VAL A 47 -3.80 -3.99 -0.32
CA VAL A 47 -3.03 -3.49 -1.48
C VAL A 47 -3.30 -2.01 -1.73
N ALA A 48 -4.51 -1.50 -1.49
CA ALA A 48 -4.83 -0.08 -1.64
C ALA A 48 -3.96 0.81 -0.74
N PHE A 49 -3.83 0.46 0.54
CA PHE A 49 -2.91 1.17 1.43
C PHE A 49 -1.44 0.87 1.08
N GLY A 50 -1.12 -0.35 0.68
CA GLY A 50 0.20 -0.71 0.15
C GLY A 50 0.63 0.16 -1.04
N LEU A 51 -0.29 0.51 -1.94
CA LEU A 51 -0.02 1.43 -3.05
C LEU A 51 0.37 2.82 -2.55
N LEU A 52 -0.32 3.35 -1.54
CA LEU A 52 0.07 4.63 -0.95
C LEU A 52 1.48 4.56 -0.32
N CYS A 53 1.78 3.46 0.37
CA CYS A 53 3.12 3.24 0.93
C CYS A 53 4.19 3.15 -0.18
N GLN A 54 3.91 2.47 -1.28
CA GLN A 54 4.80 2.39 -2.45
C GLN A 54 5.07 3.78 -3.02
N LEU A 55 4.05 4.59 -3.28
CA LEU A 55 4.21 5.94 -3.83
C LEU A 55 5.06 6.83 -2.91
N VAL A 56 4.93 6.68 -1.60
CA VAL A 56 5.77 7.38 -0.63
C VAL A 56 7.21 6.85 -0.67
N LEU A 57 7.39 5.54 -0.74
CA LEU A 57 8.70 4.88 -0.82
C LEU A 57 9.49 5.33 -2.06
N GLU A 58 8.82 5.44 -3.20
CA GLU A 58 9.37 5.92 -4.47
C GLU A 58 9.59 7.45 -4.51
N ASN A 59 9.18 8.19 -3.48
CA ASN A 59 9.15 9.66 -3.49
C ASN A 59 8.37 10.22 -4.69
N ALA A 60 7.20 9.65 -4.97
CA ALA A 60 6.35 10.04 -6.07
C ALA A 60 5.88 11.51 -5.98
N ASP A 61 5.49 12.09 -7.11
CA ASP A 61 4.98 13.47 -7.17
C ASP A 61 3.78 13.66 -6.23
N LYS A 62 3.81 14.75 -5.47
CA LYS A 62 2.77 15.07 -4.48
C LYS A 62 1.37 15.12 -5.08
N LYS A 63 1.21 15.58 -6.32
CA LYS A 63 -0.09 15.63 -6.99
C LYS A 63 -0.61 14.23 -7.31
N LEU A 64 0.30 13.29 -7.58
CA LEU A 64 -0.09 11.88 -7.76
C LEU A 64 -0.56 11.29 -6.43
N ILE A 65 0.17 11.50 -5.35
CA ILE A 65 -0.21 11.05 -4.00
C ILE A 65 -1.57 11.64 -3.61
N ASP A 66 -1.77 12.97 -3.76
CA ASP A 66 -3.04 13.65 -3.50
C ASP A 66 -4.20 13.01 -4.28
N LYS A 67 -4.01 12.80 -5.58
CA LYS A 67 -5.01 12.19 -6.46
C LYS A 67 -5.39 10.77 -6.00
N ILE A 68 -4.40 9.96 -5.64
CA ILE A 68 -4.62 8.58 -5.21
C ILE A 68 -5.32 8.53 -3.86
N VAL A 69 -4.87 9.31 -2.87
CA VAL A 69 -5.52 9.35 -1.54
C VAL A 69 -6.99 9.75 -1.66
N ARG A 70 -7.27 10.81 -2.44
CA ARG A 70 -8.68 11.26 -2.67
C ARG A 70 -9.51 10.19 -3.36
N PHE A 71 -8.92 9.49 -4.32
CA PHE A 71 -9.61 8.39 -5.01
C PHE A 71 -9.92 7.26 -4.03
N LEU A 72 -8.94 6.81 -3.24
CA LEU A 72 -9.13 5.73 -2.27
C LEU A 72 -10.23 6.09 -1.25
N LEU A 73 -10.21 7.32 -0.73
CA LEU A 73 -11.26 7.82 0.16
C LEU A 73 -12.64 7.85 -0.50
N ALA A 74 -12.72 8.27 -1.77
CA ALA A 74 -13.99 8.37 -2.50
C ALA A 74 -14.64 7.01 -2.77
N VAL A 75 -13.87 5.92 -2.77
CA VAL A 75 -14.35 4.54 -2.95
C VAL A 75 -14.28 3.72 -1.65
N ASP A 76 -14.12 4.38 -0.52
CA ASP A 76 -14.09 3.81 0.84
C ASP A 76 -13.01 2.72 1.04
N LEU A 77 -11.83 2.93 0.44
CA LEU A 77 -10.67 2.07 0.63
C LEU A 77 -9.72 2.61 1.71
N PRO A 78 -8.94 1.72 2.35
CA PRO A 78 -7.97 2.10 3.37
C PRO A 78 -6.91 3.07 2.88
N VAL A 79 -6.61 4.10 3.69
CA VAL A 79 -5.55 5.08 3.45
C VAL A 79 -4.58 5.23 4.63
N CYS A 80 -4.84 4.53 5.74
CA CYS A 80 -3.96 4.54 6.92
C CYS A 80 -4.01 3.17 7.63
N LEU A 81 -3.06 2.94 8.54
CA LEU A 81 -2.97 1.70 9.32
C LEU A 81 -4.25 1.43 10.14
N ALA A 82 -4.83 2.48 10.71
CA ALA A 82 -6.06 2.35 11.49
C ALA A 82 -7.25 1.82 10.67
N ASP A 83 -7.29 2.10 9.37
CA ASP A 83 -8.33 1.58 8.46
C ASP A 83 -8.21 0.07 8.25
N LEU A 84 -7.04 -0.50 8.52
CA LEU A 84 -6.76 -1.95 8.50
C LEU A 84 -6.74 -2.56 9.91
N ASN A 85 -7.15 -1.80 10.93
CA ASN A 85 -7.09 -2.19 12.33
C ASN A 85 -5.66 -2.57 12.80
N ILE A 86 -4.64 -1.96 12.20
CA ILE A 86 -3.23 -2.15 12.57
C ILE A 86 -2.80 -0.99 13.46
N GLU A 87 -2.27 -1.31 14.64
CA GLU A 87 -1.62 -0.33 15.50
C GLU A 87 -0.22 0.02 14.97
N ALA A 88 0.09 1.33 14.91
CA ALA A 88 1.40 1.84 14.48
C ALA A 88 2.47 1.69 15.58
N SER A 89 2.63 0.48 16.12
CA SER A 89 3.66 0.14 17.11
C SER A 89 4.98 -0.25 16.43
N GLU A 90 6.11 -0.08 17.12
CA GLU A 90 7.41 -0.55 16.63
C GLU A 90 7.42 -2.06 16.38
N GLU A 91 6.68 -2.82 17.17
CA GLU A 91 6.55 -4.27 17.00
C GLU A 91 5.87 -4.60 15.67
N ASN A 92 4.66 -4.07 15.43
CA ASN A 92 3.94 -4.32 14.19
C ASN A 92 4.69 -3.83 12.96
N LEU A 93 5.26 -2.61 13.03
CA LEU A 93 6.07 -2.07 11.93
C LEU A 93 7.33 -2.92 11.68
N GLY A 94 7.92 -3.48 12.74
CA GLY A 94 9.03 -4.42 12.65
C GLY A 94 8.65 -5.69 11.89
N ILE A 95 7.54 -6.33 12.28
CA ILE A 95 7.02 -7.54 11.62
C ILE A 95 6.73 -7.26 10.14
N ILE A 96 6.01 -6.17 9.85
CA ILE A 96 5.65 -5.81 8.48
C ILE A 96 6.89 -5.58 7.62
N ALA A 97 7.87 -4.83 8.12
CA ALA A 97 9.08 -4.51 7.37
C ALA A 97 9.98 -5.73 7.16
N ASP A 98 10.17 -6.54 8.19
CA ASP A 98 10.92 -7.80 8.10
C ASP A 98 10.30 -8.72 7.05
N HIS A 99 8.99 -8.96 7.13
CA HIS A 99 8.31 -9.82 6.15
C HIS A 99 8.41 -9.25 4.74
N THR A 100 8.22 -7.94 4.57
CA THR A 100 8.33 -7.26 3.27
C THR A 100 9.70 -7.46 2.64
N ILE A 101 10.77 -7.32 3.42
CA ILE A 101 12.15 -7.37 2.92
C ILE A 101 12.67 -8.80 2.80
N ASN A 102 12.43 -9.63 3.82
CA ASN A 102 13.10 -10.93 3.92
C ASN A 102 12.26 -12.11 3.38
N HIS A 103 10.94 -11.93 3.22
CA HIS A 103 10.04 -13.01 2.82
C HIS A 103 9.25 -12.75 1.55
N ASN A 104 9.31 -11.52 0.97
CA ASN A 104 8.60 -11.22 -0.26
C ASN A 104 9.51 -10.58 -1.32
N PRO A 105 9.87 -11.33 -2.40
CA PRO A 105 10.78 -10.83 -3.42
C PRO A 105 10.19 -9.69 -4.28
N LEU A 106 8.88 -9.47 -4.26
CA LEU A 106 8.22 -8.44 -5.08
C LEU A 106 8.68 -7.03 -4.74
N ILE A 107 9.11 -6.78 -3.50
CA ILE A 107 9.62 -5.47 -3.09
C ILE A 107 10.88 -5.07 -3.88
N TYR A 108 11.65 -6.03 -4.37
CA TYR A 108 12.87 -5.79 -5.13
C TYR A 108 12.63 -5.46 -6.61
N ASN A 109 11.36 -5.44 -7.05
CA ASN A 109 10.97 -4.88 -8.34
C ASN A 109 10.86 -3.34 -8.32
N GLU A 110 11.02 -2.73 -7.14
CA GLU A 110 11.11 -1.27 -7.02
C GLU A 110 12.38 -0.73 -7.71
N PRO A 111 12.29 0.43 -8.37
CA PRO A 111 13.43 1.04 -9.08
C PRO A 111 14.45 1.70 -8.13
N ILE A 112 14.35 1.45 -6.84
CA ILE A 112 15.17 2.02 -5.77
C ILE A 112 15.72 0.93 -4.86
N VAL A 113 16.77 1.27 -4.09
CA VAL A 113 17.27 0.37 -3.05
C VAL A 113 16.35 0.44 -1.83
N VAL A 114 15.81 -0.71 -1.44
CA VAL A 114 14.89 -0.83 -0.30
C VAL A 114 15.53 -1.60 0.85
N ASN A 115 15.15 -1.25 2.07
CA ASN A 115 15.51 -1.93 3.30
C ASN A 115 14.41 -1.74 4.35
N GLU A 116 14.49 -2.45 5.48
CA GLU A 116 13.47 -2.39 6.54
C GLU A 116 13.21 -0.96 7.03
N VAL A 117 14.26 -0.14 7.17
CA VAL A 117 14.11 1.25 7.63
C VAL A 117 13.35 2.09 6.63
N SER A 118 13.65 1.96 5.33
CA SER A 118 12.95 2.69 4.28
C SER A 118 11.47 2.27 4.19
N VAL A 119 11.19 0.98 4.35
CA VAL A 119 9.81 0.44 4.36
C VAL A 119 9.05 0.96 5.58
N LYS A 120 9.60 0.88 6.79
CA LYS A 120 8.98 1.44 8.00
C LYS A 120 8.65 2.93 7.86
N ASN A 121 9.62 3.70 7.38
CA ASN A 121 9.44 5.15 7.20
C ASN A 121 8.36 5.47 6.15
N ALA A 122 8.31 4.70 5.06
CA ALA A 122 7.28 4.87 4.04
C ALA A 122 5.88 4.56 4.57
N ILE A 123 5.73 3.50 5.35
CA ILE A 123 4.46 3.13 6.00
C ILE A 123 4.01 4.22 6.96
N LEU A 124 4.90 4.71 7.84
CA LEU A 124 4.58 5.77 8.80
C LEU A 124 4.19 7.07 8.10
N MET A 125 4.92 7.46 7.06
CA MET A 125 4.61 8.67 6.30
C MET A 125 3.27 8.52 5.56
N ALA A 126 3.01 7.37 4.94
CA ALA A 126 1.74 7.09 4.28
C ALA A 126 0.57 7.12 5.28
N ASP A 127 0.75 6.55 6.48
CA ASP A 127 -0.23 6.60 7.56
C ASP A 127 -0.55 8.04 8.00
N MET A 128 0.49 8.86 8.19
CA MET A 128 0.31 10.29 8.51
C MET A 128 -0.44 11.05 7.41
N ILE A 129 -0.10 10.82 6.15
CA ILE A 129 -0.80 11.40 5.00
C ILE A 129 -2.27 10.98 5.02
N GLY A 130 -2.55 9.69 5.07
CA GLY A 130 -3.91 9.16 5.06
C GLY A 130 -4.77 9.71 6.19
N ARG A 131 -4.24 9.76 7.42
CA ARG A 131 -4.94 10.36 8.57
C ARG A 131 -5.22 11.85 8.34
N SER A 132 -4.25 12.60 7.82
CA SER A 132 -4.45 14.02 7.56
C SER A 132 -5.60 14.30 6.59
N TYR A 133 -5.73 13.46 5.57
CA TYR A 133 -6.85 13.57 4.61
C TYR A 133 -8.20 13.18 5.22
N ARG A 134 -8.25 12.17 6.07
CA ARG A 134 -9.48 11.83 6.82
C ARG A 134 -9.92 12.95 7.76
N GLU A 135 -8.98 13.68 8.33
CA GLU A 135 -9.27 14.85 9.19
C GLU A 135 -9.56 16.13 8.40
N GLY A 136 -9.57 16.09 7.08
CA GLY A 136 -9.76 17.25 6.22
C GLY A 136 -8.57 18.23 6.21
N LYS A 137 -7.41 17.78 6.65
CA LYS A 137 -6.15 18.54 6.65
C LYS A 137 -5.29 18.09 5.46
N TYR A 138 -5.15 18.95 4.48
CA TYR A 138 -4.40 18.65 3.25
C TYR A 138 -3.02 19.35 3.30
N TYR A 139 -1.97 18.58 3.60
CA TYR A 139 -0.59 19.09 3.76
C TYR A 139 0.32 18.81 2.57
N LEU A 140 -0.20 18.30 1.44
CA LEU A 140 0.56 18.01 0.23
C LEU A 140 0.53 19.16 -0.78
#